data_6331c43f342085536a1f271dfecee5be
#
_entry.id   6331c43f342085536a1f271dfecee5be
#
_cell.length_a   1.000
_cell.length_b   1.000
_cell.length_c   1.000
_cell.angle_alpha   90.00
_cell.angle_beta   90.00
_cell.angle_gamma   90.00
#
_symmetry.space_group_name_H-M   'P 1'
#
loop_
_entity.id
_entity.type
_entity.pdbx_description
1 polymer ?
#
loop_
_entity_poly.entity_id
_entity_poly.type
_entity_poly.pdbx_seq_one_letter_code
_entity_poly.pdbx_strand_id
1 'polypeptide(L)'
;MEEKDKVVVEFNQDNLDRFLNEYYKTHRKGKKPIVESPMSRSLNKMLVITNRIVQNAHKQNMKAYTCFVVKDLGLENLGISSANLNVHFVFPTKIRHDLDNFLGGCKEQVDGFSEIGLIVDDDYSHIHTISSSAEYIKGETKMIFTFSNCKFDLEELKEVQAKEKIRKEKRDESMAEKKTVSKKK
;
A
#
# COMPACT_ATOMS: atom_id res chain seq x y z
N MET A 1 27.74 -8.43 -10.24
CA MET A 1 27.02 -8.58 -8.93
C MET A 1 25.55 -8.63 -9.27
N GLU A 2 24.96 -9.78 -9.05
CA GLU A 2 23.69 -10.21 -9.67
C GLU A 2 22.47 -9.55 -9.04
N GLU A 3 21.47 -9.32 -9.88
CA GLU A 3 20.12 -8.77 -9.64
C GLU A 3 19.27 -9.47 -8.54
N LYS A 4 19.84 -10.36 -7.73
CA LYS A 4 19.09 -11.11 -6.71
C LYS A 4 18.60 -10.28 -5.52
N ASP A 5 19.12 -9.06 -5.36
CA ASP A 5 18.84 -8.22 -4.20
C ASP A 5 17.87 -7.07 -4.51
N LYS A 6 17.10 -7.19 -5.58
CA LYS A 6 16.16 -6.15 -6.02
C LYS A 6 14.77 -6.72 -6.26
N VAL A 7 13.76 -6.08 -5.66
CA VAL A 7 12.34 -6.37 -5.89
C VAL A 7 11.66 -5.12 -6.44
N VAL A 8 10.86 -5.27 -7.48
CA VAL A 8 10.15 -4.17 -8.14
C VAL A 8 8.67 -4.46 -8.16
N VAL A 9 7.87 -3.48 -7.72
CA VAL A 9 6.40 -3.51 -7.79
C VAL A 9 5.93 -2.30 -8.55
N GLU A 10 5.31 -2.51 -9.71
CA GLU A 10 4.78 -1.46 -10.57
C GLU A 10 3.26 -1.38 -10.44
N PHE A 11 2.76 -0.16 -10.25
CA PHE A 11 1.34 0.19 -10.31
C PHE A 11 1.10 0.97 -11.60
N ASN A 12 0.23 0.46 -12.46
CA ASN A 12 -0.11 1.04 -13.75
C ASN A 12 -1.60 0.88 -14.07
N GLN A 13 -2.06 1.43 -15.19
CA GLN A 13 -3.47 1.38 -15.56
C GLN A 13 -3.96 -0.05 -15.79
N ASP A 14 -3.13 -0.93 -16.35
CA ASP A 14 -3.52 -2.31 -16.65
C ASP A 14 -3.83 -3.11 -15.37
N ASN A 15 -2.93 -3.07 -14.38
CA ASN A 15 -3.19 -3.77 -13.13
C ASN A 15 -4.29 -3.13 -12.27
N LEU A 16 -4.53 -1.82 -12.43
CA LEU A 16 -5.69 -1.15 -11.82
C LEU A 16 -7.00 -1.65 -12.44
N ASP A 17 -7.07 -1.74 -13.77
CA ASP A 17 -8.28 -2.22 -14.45
C ASP A 17 -8.57 -3.68 -14.11
N ARG A 18 -7.55 -4.53 -14.02
CA ARG A 18 -7.68 -5.92 -13.57
C ARG A 18 -8.18 -6.01 -12.12
N PHE A 19 -7.62 -5.21 -11.22
CA PHE A 19 -8.10 -5.12 -9.84
C PHE A 19 -9.57 -4.72 -9.76
N LEU A 20 -9.96 -3.64 -10.43
CA LEU A 20 -11.34 -3.15 -10.42
C LEU A 20 -12.31 -4.17 -11.01
N ASN A 21 -11.92 -4.85 -12.08
CA ASN A 21 -12.72 -5.92 -12.67
C ASN A 21 -12.92 -7.08 -11.69
N GLU A 22 -11.88 -7.50 -10.98
CA GLU A 22 -11.99 -8.55 -9.97
C GLU A 22 -12.83 -8.12 -8.78
N TYR A 23 -12.60 -6.91 -8.27
CA TYR A 23 -13.35 -6.36 -7.14
C TYR A 23 -14.86 -6.29 -7.43
N TYR A 24 -15.26 -5.83 -8.62
CA TYR A 24 -16.66 -5.66 -8.98
C TYR A 24 -17.37 -6.96 -9.37
N LYS A 25 -16.71 -8.11 -9.40
CA LYS A 25 -17.40 -9.41 -9.47
C LYS A 25 -18.25 -9.69 -8.24
N THR A 26 -17.80 -9.21 -7.08
CA THR A 26 -18.44 -9.47 -5.77
C THR A 26 -19.01 -8.22 -5.11
N HIS A 27 -18.69 -7.03 -5.63
CA HIS A 27 -19.11 -5.75 -5.06
C HIS A 27 -19.90 -4.91 -6.07
N ARG A 28 -20.88 -4.16 -5.57
CA ARG A 28 -21.66 -3.25 -6.43
C ARG A 28 -20.78 -2.09 -6.93
N LYS A 29 -20.82 -1.85 -8.24
CA LYS A 29 -20.15 -0.72 -8.87
C LYS A 29 -20.87 0.59 -8.50
N GLY A 30 -20.14 1.54 -7.91
CA GLY A 30 -20.62 2.88 -7.60
C GLY A 30 -20.50 3.83 -8.80
N LYS A 31 -20.86 5.12 -8.59
CA LYS A 31 -20.69 6.15 -9.62
C LYS A 31 -19.21 6.41 -9.97
N LYS A 32 -18.34 6.23 -9.00
CA LYS A 32 -16.87 6.34 -9.17
C LYS A 32 -16.21 5.02 -8.79
N PRO A 33 -15.07 4.67 -9.40
CA PRO A 33 -14.31 3.52 -8.98
C PRO A 33 -13.75 3.72 -7.56
N ILE A 34 -13.56 2.63 -6.84
CA ILE A 34 -13.02 2.67 -5.46
C ILE A 34 -11.56 3.13 -5.42
N VAL A 35 -10.81 2.91 -6.49
CA VAL A 35 -9.47 3.45 -6.76
C VAL A 35 -9.53 4.14 -8.12
N GLU A 36 -9.18 5.42 -8.17
CA GLU A 36 -9.34 6.27 -9.37
C GLU A 36 -8.05 6.34 -10.20
N SER A 37 -6.92 5.95 -9.64
CA SER A 37 -5.60 6.07 -10.29
C SER A 37 -4.67 4.99 -9.76
N PRO A 38 -3.75 4.45 -10.58
CA PRO A 38 -2.69 3.58 -10.09
C PRO A 38 -1.73 4.31 -9.12
N MET A 39 -1.69 5.65 -9.20
CA MET A 39 -0.87 6.48 -8.33
C MET A 39 -1.65 6.92 -7.09
N SER A 40 -0.99 6.90 -5.93
CA SER A 40 -1.54 7.44 -4.68
C SER A 40 -1.94 8.91 -4.81
N ARG A 41 -2.92 9.31 -4.04
CA ARG A 41 -3.20 10.74 -3.83
C ARG A 41 -2.05 11.36 -3.05
N SER A 42 -1.67 12.59 -3.40
CA SER A 42 -0.70 13.33 -2.61
C SER A 42 -1.19 13.56 -1.17
N LEU A 43 -0.27 13.68 -0.23
CA LEU A 43 -0.58 13.91 1.18
C LEU A 43 -1.54 15.09 1.38
N ASN A 44 -1.30 16.22 0.68
CA ASN A 44 -2.17 17.39 0.75
C ASN A 44 -3.62 17.07 0.33
N LYS A 45 -3.83 16.27 -0.72
CA LYS A 45 -5.18 15.84 -1.14
C LYS A 45 -5.84 14.92 -0.10
N MET A 46 -5.05 14.12 0.62
CA MET A 46 -5.58 13.25 1.67
C MET A 46 -5.98 14.05 2.92
N LEU A 47 -5.19 15.07 3.30
CA LEU A 47 -5.46 15.91 4.47
C LEU A 47 -6.74 16.77 4.31
N VAL A 48 -7.11 17.14 3.10
CA VAL A 48 -8.36 17.89 2.83
C VAL A 48 -9.62 17.04 3.03
N ILE A 49 -9.51 15.72 3.03
CA ILE A 49 -10.67 14.84 3.28
C ILE A 49 -10.98 14.86 4.77
N THR A 50 -11.95 15.66 5.20
CA THR A 50 -12.34 15.79 6.61
C THR A 50 -13.17 14.61 7.13
N ASN A 51 -13.86 13.89 6.24
CA ASN A 51 -14.67 12.73 6.61
C ASN A 51 -13.80 11.49 6.83
N ARG A 52 -13.67 11.07 8.10
CA ARG A 52 -12.87 9.89 8.49
C ARG A 52 -13.32 8.58 7.84
N ILE A 53 -14.62 8.42 7.58
CA ILE A 53 -15.14 7.21 6.90
C ILE A 53 -14.60 7.15 5.47
N VAL A 54 -14.62 8.29 4.77
CA VAL A 54 -14.09 8.39 3.40
C VAL A 54 -12.58 8.18 3.37
N GLN A 55 -11.84 8.77 4.33
CA GLN A 55 -10.39 8.53 4.46
C GLN A 55 -10.09 7.05 4.69
N ASN A 56 -10.78 6.41 5.63
CA ASN A 56 -10.58 4.99 5.93
C ASN A 56 -10.93 4.10 4.73
N ALA A 57 -12.04 4.38 4.04
CA ALA A 57 -12.42 3.65 2.84
C ALA A 57 -11.32 3.76 1.77
N HIS A 58 -10.79 4.97 1.53
CA HIS A 58 -9.69 5.17 0.59
C HIS A 58 -8.45 4.35 0.98
N LYS A 59 -8.03 4.41 2.24
CA LYS A 59 -6.90 3.63 2.76
C LYS A 59 -7.08 2.12 2.53
N GLN A 60 -8.25 1.59 2.91
CA GLN A 60 -8.53 0.16 2.72
C GLN A 60 -8.53 -0.25 1.25
N ASN A 61 -9.10 0.58 0.38
CA ASN A 61 -9.14 0.31 -1.05
C ASN A 61 -7.73 0.33 -1.68
N MET A 62 -6.87 1.29 -1.28
CA MET A 62 -5.48 1.33 -1.75
C MET A 62 -4.67 0.14 -1.24
N LYS A 63 -4.84 -0.26 0.02
CA LYS A 63 -4.23 -1.49 0.55
C LYS A 63 -4.69 -2.73 -0.22
N ALA A 64 -6.00 -2.86 -0.47
CA ALA A 64 -6.54 -3.99 -1.23
C ALA A 64 -5.97 -4.04 -2.65
N TYR A 65 -5.83 -2.88 -3.31
CA TYR A 65 -5.18 -2.78 -4.62
C TYR A 65 -3.70 -3.18 -4.55
N THR A 66 -2.99 -2.72 -3.53
CA THR A 66 -1.58 -3.10 -3.32
C THR A 66 -1.42 -4.60 -3.12
N CYS A 67 -2.23 -5.20 -2.25
CA CYS A 67 -2.23 -6.64 -2.03
C CYS A 67 -2.54 -7.42 -3.31
N PHE A 68 -3.49 -6.93 -4.14
CA PHE A 68 -3.79 -7.53 -5.44
C PHE A 68 -2.57 -7.53 -6.36
N VAL A 69 -1.89 -6.38 -6.51
CA VAL A 69 -0.72 -6.24 -7.39
C VAL A 69 0.43 -7.15 -6.93
N VAL A 70 0.74 -7.15 -5.65
CA VAL A 70 1.81 -7.98 -5.07
C VAL A 70 1.50 -9.48 -5.28
N LYS A 71 0.26 -9.88 -5.07
CA LYS A 71 -0.19 -11.25 -5.27
C LYS A 71 -0.15 -11.68 -6.74
N ASP A 72 -0.56 -10.80 -7.64
CA ASP A 72 -0.50 -11.03 -9.08
C ASP A 72 0.94 -11.23 -9.60
N LEU A 73 1.91 -10.61 -8.93
CA LEU A 73 3.34 -10.78 -9.19
C LEU A 73 3.95 -12.02 -8.51
N GLY A 74 3.20 -12.76 -7.67
CA GLY A 74 3.70 -13.89 -6.90
C GLY A 74 4.71 -13.51 -5.82
N LEU A 75 4.61 -12.29 -5.28
CA LEU A 75 5.54 -11.74 -4.29
C LEU A 75 4.97 -11.73 -2.85
N GLU A 76 3.80 -12.33 -2.63
CA GLU A 76 3.21 -12.46 -1.30
C GLU A 76 4.09 -13.31 -0.38
N ASN A 77 4.18 -12.90 0.88
CA ASN A 77 4.98 -13.55 1.92
C ASN A 77 6.47 -13.70 1.54
N LEU A 78 7.02 -12.74 0.80
CA LEU A 78 8.45 -12.74 0.43
C LEU A 78 9.35 -12.45 1.64
N GLY A 79 8.88 -11.65 2.61
CA GLY A 79 9.57 -11.41 3.88
C GLY A 79 10.83 -10.57 3.74
N ILE A 80 10.77 -9.45 3.01
CA ILE A 80 11.90 -8.50 2.96
C ILE A 80 12.07 -7.93 4.37
N SER A 81 13.16 -8.31 5.04
CA SER A 81 13.50 -7.89 6.41
C SER A 81 14.43 -6.68 6.45
N SER A 82 15.05 -6.33 5.33
CA SER A 82 15.92 -5.15 5.22
C SER A 82 16.01 -4.71 3.77
N ALA A 83 15.76 -3.42 3.47
CA ALA A 83 15.91 -2.85 2.14
C ALA A 83 16.08 -1.34 2.16
N ASN A 84 16.50 -0.79 1.01
CA ASN A 84 16.34 0.61 0.64
C ASN A 84 15.18 0.72 -0.34
N LEU A 85 14.28 1.68 -0.14
CA LEU A 85 13.11 1.91 -0.96
C LEU A 85 13.28 3.15 -1.85
N ASN A 86 13.08 2.99 -3.15
CA ASN A 86 12.88 4.09 -4.09
C ASN A 86 11.46 4.04 -4.63
N VAL A 87 10.79 5.19 -4.68
CA VAL A 87 9.48 5.35 -5.32
C VAL A 87 9.63 6.25 -6.53
N HIS A 88 9.44 5.69 -7.72
CA HIS A 88 9.50 6.42 -8.97
C HIS A 88 8.09 6.72 -9.49
N PHE A 89 7.82 8.00 -9.79
CA PHE A 89 6.54 8.48 -10.28
C PHE A 89 6.63 8.83 -11.76
N VAL A 90 5.71 8.31 -12.57
CA VAL A 90 5.54 8.70 -13.98
C VAL A 90 4.25 9.52 -14.09
N PHE A 91 4.40 10.81 -14.39
CA PHE A 91 3.29 11.73 -14.52
C PHE A 91 2.82 11.89 -15.97
N PRO A 92 1.50 11.90 -16.23
CA PRO A 92 0.94 12.00 -17.60
C PRO A 92 0.99 13.41 -18.18
N THR A 93 1.29 14.41 -17.36
CA THR A 93 1.28 15.84 -17.71
C THR A 93 2.52 16.55 -17.17
N LYS A 94 2.93 17.64 -17.81
CA LYS A 94 4.06 18.50 -17.38
C LYS A 94 3.71 19.45 -16.21
N ILE A 95 2.69 19.12 -15.43
CA ILE A 95 2.35 19.93 -14.25
C ILE A 95 3.42 19.71 -13.20
N ARG A 96 3.83 20.80 -12.54
CA ARG A 96 4.79 20.75 -11.45
C ARG A 96 4.20 19.99 -10.25
N HIS A 97 4.93 19.02 -9.74
CA HIS A 97 4.56 18.21 -8.59
C HIS A 97 5.64 18.29 -7.52
N ASP A 98 5.23 18.36 -6.25
CA ASP A 98 6.13 18.25 -5.11
C ASP A 98 6.25 16.78 -4.73
N LEU A 99 7.44 16.19 -4.91
CA LEU A 99 7.67 14.75 -4.75
C LEU A 99 7.50 14.28 -3.30
N ASP A 100 7.85 15.09 -2.32
CA ASP A 100 7.65 14.81 -0.89
C ASP A 100 6.17 14.62 -0.55
N ASN A 101 5.27 15.43 -1.13
CA ASN A 101 3.83 15.27 -0.99
C ASN A 101 3.30 13.96 -1.59
N PHE A 102 3.85 13.53 -2.72
CA PHE A 102 3.47 12.25 -3.32
C PHE A 102 4.05 11.07 -2.55
N LEU A 103 5.30 11.17 -2.12
CA LEU A 103 5.94 10.16 -1.29
C LEU A 103 5.17 9.96 0.03
N GLY A 104 4.78 11.04 0.71
CA GLY A 104 3.93 10.96 1.91
C GLY A 104 2.55 10.34 1.66
N GLY A 105 2.04 10.44 0.43
CA GLY A 105 0.80 9.77 0.01
C GLY A 105 0.92 8.27 -0.26
N CYS A 106 2.14 7.71 -0.26
CA CYS A 106 2.38 6.29 -0.51
C CYS A 106 2.24 5.40 0.74
N LYS A 107 1.89 5.97 1.89
CA LYS A 107 1.81 5.19 3.13
C LYS A 107 0.86 4.00 3.03
N GLU A 108 -0.27 4.15 2.35
CA GLU A 108 -1.25 3.07 2.20
C GLU A 108 -0.70 1.88 1.41
N GLN A 109 0.19 2.12 0.42
CA GLN A 109 0.86 1.05 -0.32
C GLN A 109 1.90 0.36 0.56
N VAL A 110 2.68 1.14 1.30
CA VAL A 110 3.70 0.58 2.21
C VAL A 110 3.04 -0.26 3.30
N ASP A 111 1.94 0.24 3.90
CA ASP A 111 1.10 -0.54 4.80
C ASP A 111 0.54 -1.83 4.14
N GLY A 112 0.21 -1.76 2.85
CA GLY A 112 -0.25 -2.92 2.07
C GLY A 112 0.85 -3.94 1.83
N PHE A 113 2.10 -3.50 1.61
CA PHE A 113 3.26 -4.39 1.48
C PHE A 113 3.53 -5.17 2.76
N SER A 114 3.42 -4.53 3.94
CA SER A 114 3.53 -5.23 5.22
C SER A 114 2.35 -6.20 5.41
N GLU A 115 1.13 -5.80 5.08
CA GLU A 115 -0.07 -6.63 5.25
C GLU A 115 -0.04 -7.91 4.41
N ILE A 116 0.50 -7.87 3.18
CA ILE A 116 0.64 -9.04 2.29
C ILE A 116 1.94 -9.81 2.56
N GLY A 117 2.80 -9.35 3.45
CA GLY A 117 4.06 -9.98 3.78
C GLY A 117 5.15 -9.83 2.73
N LEU A 118 5.05 -8.84 1.84
CA LEU A 118 6.16 -8.49 0.94
C LEU A 118 7.35 -8.01 1.75
N ILE A 119 7.12 -7.10 2.70
CA ILE A 119 8.08 -6.64 3.69
C ILE A 119 7.65 -7.11 5.08
N VAL A 120 8.61 -7.27 5.99
CA VAL A 120 8.33 -7.68 7.38
C VAL A 120 7.61 -6.56 8.13
N ASP A 121 8.13 -5.33 8.08
CA ASP A 121 7.52 -4.13 8.65
C ASP A 121 7.98 -2.88 7.88
N ASP A 122 7.32 -1.73 8.11
CA ASP A 122 7.60 -0.45 7.45
C ASP A 122 8.44 0.50 8.31
N ASP A 123 9.00 0.03 9.41
CA ASP A 123 9.82 0.83 10.32
C ASP A 123 11.27 1.01 9.83
N TYR A 124 12.05 1.85 10.53
CA TYR A 124 13.43 2.18 10.18
C TYR A 124 14.42 1.01 10.31
N SER A 125 14.04 -0.05 11.02
CA SER A 125 14.88 -1.25 11.14
C SER A 125 14.81 -2.14 9.91
N HIS A 126 13.72 -2.01 9.13
CA HIS A 126 13.46 -2.76 7.91
C HIS A 126 13.68 -1.92 6.64
N ILE A 127 13.23 -0.65 6.65
CA ILE A 127 13.41 0.27 5.52
C ILE A 127 14.40 1.38 5.92
N HIS A 128 15.65 1.24 5.50
CA HIS A 128 16.74 2.12 5.95
C HIS A 128 16.75 3.48 5.27
N THR A 129 16.36 3.52 3.99
CA THR A 129 16.26 4.75 3.21
C THR A 129 15.01 4.74 2.38
N ILE A 130 14.35 5.91 2.29
CA ILE A 130 13.26 6.14 1.36
C ILE A 130 13.66 7.30 0.48
N SER A 131 13.62 7.11 -0.83
CA SER A 131 13.90 8.12 -1.83
C SER A 131 12.80 8.19 -2.87
N SER A 132 12.70 9.32 -3.57
CA SER A 132 11.75 9.45 -4.66
C SER A 132 12.39 10.08 -5.89
N SER A 133 11.88 9.71 -7.04
CA SER A 133 12.24 10.27 -8.34
C SER A 133 10.99 10.38 -9.21
N ALA A 134 11.05 11.20 -10.25
CA ALA A 134 9.92 11.33 -11.15
C ALA A 134 10.35 11.66 -12.56
N GLU A 135 9.48 11.29 -13.50
CA GLU A 135 9.57 11.69 -14.89
C GLU A 135 8.20 12.02 -15.47
N TYR A 136 8.22 12.68 -16.62
CA TYR A 136 7.04 12.95 -17.42
C TYR A 136 7.01 12.06 -18.64
N ILE A 137 5.95 11.28 -18.79
CA ILE A 137 5.64 10.54 -20.02
C ILE A 137 4.19 10.84 -20.40
N LYS A 138 3.98 11.44 -21.57
CA LYS A 138 2.65 11.88 -22.02
C LYS A 138 1.63 10.74 -22.00
N GLY A 139 0.58 10.90 -21.22
CA GLY A 139 -0.54 9.96 -21.14
C GLY A 139 -0.28 8.73 -20.26
N GLU A 140 0.93 8.58 -19.68
CA GLU A 140 1.22 7.50 -18.75
C GLU A 140 1.08 7.94 -17.30
N THR A 141 0.45 7.09 -16.50
CA THR A 141 0.41 7.24 -15.04
C THR A 141 0.90 5.95 -14.42
N LYS A 142 2.06 6.00 -13.78
CA LYS A 142 2.67 4.84 -13.11
C LYS A 142 3.30 5.24 -11.79
N MET A 143 3.41 4.27 -10.91
CA MET A 143 4.16 4.38 -9.68
C MET A 143 4.93 3.07 -9.47
N ILE A 144 6.25 3.17 -9.31
CA ILE A 144 7.14 2.02 -9.26
C ILE A 144 7.87 2.05 -7.92
N PHE A 145 7.66 1.02 -7.11
CA PHE A 145 8.40 0.78 -5.89
C PHE A 145 9.56 -0.16 -6.19
N THR A 146 10.77 0.28 -5.87
CA THR A 146 11.99 -0.51 -6.02
C THR A 146 12.64 -0.71 -4.67
N PHE A 147 12.62 -1.94 -4.19
CA PHE A 147 13.39 -2.36 -3.03
C PHE A 147 14.75 -2.84 -3.52
N SER A 148 15.83 -2.32 -2.94
CA SER A 148 17.21 -2.68 -3.27
C SER A 148 17.98 -3.05 -2.01
N ASN A 149 19.07 -3.81 -2.18
CA ASN A 149 19.85 -4.39 -1.08
C ASN A 149 18.97 -5.23 -0.14
N CYS A 150 18.05 -5.99 -0.73
CA CYS A 150 17.08 -6.77 0.02
C CYS A 150 17.75 -7.90 0.81
N LYS A 151 17.35 -8.04 2.08
CA LYS A 151 17.53 -9.26 2.87
C LYS A 151 16.15 -9.83 3.15
N PHE A 152 16.09 -11.14 3.32
CA PHE A 152 14.82 -11.84 3.48
C PHE A 152 14.88 -12.68 4.76
N ASP A 153 13.81 -12.59 5.58
CA ASP A 153 13.66 -13.39 6.79
C ASP A 153 12.18 -13.81 6.94
N LEU A 154 11.90 -15.06 6.61
CA LEU A 154 10.55 -15.64 6.70
C LEU A 154 10.15 -15.99 8.13
N GLU A 155 11.09 -16.23 9.03
CA GLU A 155 10.77 -16.53 10.42
C GLU A 155 10.36 -15.24 11.14
N GLU A 156 11.10 -14.16 10.93
CA GLU A 156 10.75 -12.84 11.45
C GLU A 156 9.37 -12.40 10.93
N LEU A 157 9.07 -12.60 9.63
CA LEU A 157 7.76 -12.31 9.06
C LEU A 157 6.64 -13.05 9.78
N LYS A 158 6.80 -14.36 10.03
CA LYS A 158 5.80 -15.16 10.74
C LYS A 158 5.57 -14.66 12.16
N GLU A 159 6.63 -14.28 12.86
CA GLU A 159 6.53 -13.73 14.21
C GLU A 159 5.75 -12.41 14.24
N VAL A 160 6.05 -11.49 13.31
CA VAL A 160 5.37 -10.21 13.20
C VAL A 160 3.89 -10.41 12.86
N GLN A 161 3.59 -11.26 11.88
CA GLN A 161 2.20 -11.59 11.52
C GLN A 161 1.43 -12.23 12.68
N ALA A 162 2.04 -13.12 13.45
CA ALA A 162 1.42 -13.71 14.63
C ALA A 162 1.10 -12.66 15.71
N LYS A 163 2.04 -11.74 15.98
CA LYS A 163 1.84 -10.62 16.92
C LYS A 163 0.71 -9.70 16.47
N GLU A 164 0.64 -9.38 15.18
CA GLU A 164 -0.43 -8.54 14.63
C GLU A 164 -1.80 -9.20 14.72
N LYS A 165 -1.89 -10.51 14.45
CA LYS A 165 -3.13 -11.28 14.59
C LYS A 165 -3.66 -11.20 16.02
N ILE A 166 -2.82 -11.44 17.03
CA ILE A 166 -3.18 -11.31 18.45
C ILE A 166 -3.66 -9.89 18.79
N ARG A 167 -2.99 -8.86 18.22
CA ARG A 167 -3.42 -7.45 18.44
C ARG A 167 -4.79 -7.16 17.83
N LYS A 168 -5.07 -7.70 16.64
CA LYS A 168 -6.39 -7.55 15.99
C LYS A 168 -7.48 -8.22 16.81
N GLU A 169 -7.28 -9.46 17.25
CA GLU A 169 -8.22 -10.20 18.09
C GLU A 169 -8.56 -9.44 19.40
N LYS A 170 -7.55 -8.94 20.12
CA LYS A 170 -7.76 -8.14 21.34
C LYS A 170 -8.53 -6.83 21.09
N ARG A 171 -8.30 -6.17 19.93
CA ARG A 171 -9.06 -4.97 19.56
C ARG A 171 -10.53 -5.28 19.28
N ASP A 172 -10.80 -6.37 18.58
CA ASP A 172 -12.15 -6.77 18.22
C ASP A 172 -12.94 -7.17 19.47
N GLU A 173 -12.34 -7.89 20.41
CA GLU A 173 -12.92 -8.21 21.74
C GLU A 173 -13.25 -6.93 22.51
N SER A 174 -12.31 -6.00 22.63
CA SER A 174 -12.55 -4.72 23.34
C SER A 174 -13.64 -3.87 22.67
N MET A 175 -13.75 -3.91 21.34
CA MET A 175 -14.82 -3.22 20.62
C MET A 175 -16.19 -3.89 20.80
N ALA A 176 -16.24 -5.22 20.88
CA ALA A 176 -17.46 -5.97 21.16
C ALA A 176 -17.98 -5.68 22.58
N GLU A 177 -17.10 -5.67 23.59
CA GLU A 177 -17.46 -5.31 24.96
C GLU A 177 -18.03 -3.89 25.08
N LYS A 178 -17.41 -2.90 24.42
CA LYS A 178 -17.91 -1.51 24.41
C LYS A 178 -19.29 -1.38 23.76
N LYS A 179 -19.57 -2.14 22.71
CA LYS A 179 -20.90 -2.16 22.07
C LYS A 179 -21.98 -2.79 22.95
N THR A 180 -21.64 -3.79 23.75
CA THR A 180 -22.59 -4.42 24.69
C THR A 180 -22.92 -3.53 25.89
N VAL A 181 -21.94 -2.77 26.38
CA VAL A 181 -22.15 -1.79 27.46
C VAL A 181 -23.00 -0.60 27.00
N SER A 182 -22.79 -0.11 25.78
CA SER A 182 -23.55 1.02 25.23
C SER A 182 -25.02 0.70 24.89
N LYS A 183 -25.37 -0.58 24.69
CA LYS A 183 -26.76 -1.03 24.45
C LYS A 183 -27.57 -1.26 25.72
N LYS A 184 -26.92 -1.24 26.91
CA LYS A 184 -27.56 -1.42 28.23
C LYS A 184 -27.84 -0.11 28.97
N LYS A 185 -27.51 1.03 28.36
CA LYS A 185 -27.91 2.38 28.79
C LYS A 185 -28.95 2.95 27.83
#